data_e46b82310ea121bcd77309a722790efd
#
_entry.id   e46b82310ea121bcd77309a722790efd
#
_cell.length_a   1.000
_cell.length_b   1.000
_cell.length_c   1.000
_cell.angle_alpha   90.00
_cell.angle_beta   90.00
_cell.angle_gamma   90.00
#
_symmetry.space_group_name_H-M   'P 1'
#
loop_
_entity.id
_entity.type
_entity.pdbx_description
1 polymer ?
#
loop_
_entity_poly.entity_id
_entity_poly.type
_entity_poly.pdbx_seq_one_letter_code
_entity_poly.pdbx_strand_id
1 'polypeptide(L)'
;MQIGTSDEAYADAFRDVDSVVCSSARPGTAVREPGGLRISGRWSYASGCELAEWAIVSVRLPGEGGRPPQPAAVFARTRDLTIDRDWHMAGLCGTGSHTLVGDDVWIPDSHRLDLPRIAAALSNIAIAVGLFAPLWGAARGALDVVVDVLAKRTSPNPAHPTLADSPGARRNLAVAAHKIDTAERRMLGIAAAVDATQPGEVLVAKERARLRMDLIAAVRECRSALEDLLDLHGSTGLDSSNPLQRYWRDFAVGSRHVQFTSHVVEEDYGVLLLGIDEAPSGML
;
A
#
# COMPACT_ATOMS: atom_id res chain seq x y z
N MET A 1 18.53 -0.72 5.09
CA MET A 1 18.00 0.66 4.90
C MET A 1 17.90 1.30 6.28
N GLN A 2 18.78 2.24 6.63
CA GLN A 2 18.71 2.97 7.89
C GLN A 2 17.62 4.03 7.76
N ILE A 3 16.44 3.73 8.31
CA ILE A 3 15.40 4.72 8.51
C ILE A 3 15.91 5.66 9.60
N GLY A 4 15.91 6.99 9.37
CA GLY A 4 16.51 8.00 10.26
C GLY A 4 15.87 8.08 11.64
N THR A 5 16.13 7.06 12.44
CA THR A 5 15.85 7.00 13.88
C THR A 5 17.10 7.40 14.65
N SER A 6 16.96 7.74 15.93
CA SER A 6 18.08 7.54 16.83
C SER A 6 18.48 6.06 16.72
N ASP A 7 19.77 5.77 16.66
CA ASP A 7 20.28 4.39 16.55
C ASP A 7 19.69 3.47 17.65
N GLU A 8 19.31 4.03 18.79
CA GLU A 8 18.70 3.35 19.91
C GLU A 8 17.28 2.84 19.62
N ALA A 9 16.37 3.67 19.12
CA ALA A 9 15.00 3.26 18.82
C ALA A 9 14.95 2.23 17.68
N TYR A 10 15.83 2.39 16.69
CA TYR A 10 15.97 1.42 15.61
C TYR A 10 16.48 0.08 16.13
N ALA A 11 17.55 0.09 16.94
CA ALA A 11 18.12 -1.10 17.55
C ALA A 11 17.10 -1.83 18.45
N ASP A 12 16.27 -1.08 19.17
CA ASP A 12 15.20 -1.64 19.99
C ASP A 12 14.06 -2.24 19.19
N ALA A 13 13.60 -1.54 18.15
CA ALA A 13 12.47 -1.97 17.32
C ALA A 13 12.81 -3.19 16.44
N PHE A 14 14.06 -3.30 16.03
CA PHE A 14 14.53 -4.37 15.12
C PHE A 14 15.60 -5.26 15.76
N ARG A 15 15.61 -5.36 17.09
CA ARG A 15 16.51 -6.25 17.84
C ARG A 15 16.33 -7.70 17.43
N ASP A 16 15.08 -8.11 17.18
CA ASP A 16 14.72 -9.40 16.63
C ASP A 16 14.43 -9.24 15.13
N VAL A 17 14.97 -10.14 14.31
CA VAL A 17 14.72 -10.19 12.86
C VAL A 17 13.23 -10.44 12.55
N ASP A 18 12.52 -11.10 13.46
CA ASP A 18 11.10 -11.40 13.34
C ASP A 18 10.18 -10.29 13.90
N SER A 19 10.76 -9.18 14.40
CA SER A 19 9.98 -8.04 14.90
C SER A 19 9.08 -7.45 13.85
N VAL A 20 7.78 -7.35 14.16
CA VAL A 20 6.79 -6.71 13.29
C VAL A 20 6.56 -5.27 13.75
N VAL A 21 6.64 -4.34 12.80
CA VAL A 21 6.37 -2.92 13.02
C VAL A 21 5.18 -2.52 12.15
N CYS A 22 4.12 -2.00 12.75
CA CYS A 22 3.02 -1.39 12.02
C CYS A 22 3.19 0.13 11.91
N SER A 23 2.40 0.79 11.07
CA SER A 23 2.46 2.24 10.92
C SER A 23 1.11 2.86 10.60
N SER A 24 0.93 4.14 10.99
CA SER A 24 -0.21 4.95 10.56
C SER A 24 0.23 6.40 10.34
N ALA A 25 -0.17 6.95 9.20
CA ALA A 25 0.14 8.32 8.80
C ALA A 25 -0.85 9.37 9.34
N ARG A 26 -1.95 8.96 9.98
CA ARG A 26 -2.89 9.93 10.59
C ARG A 26 -2.22 10.63 11.77
N PRO A 27 -2.22 11.98 11.81
CA PRO A 27 -1.54 12.67 12.89
C PRO A 27 -2.38 12.70 14.17
N GLY A 28 -1.78 12.24 15.27
CA GLY A 28 -2.21 12.56 16.62
C GLY A 28 -1.64 13.90 17.09
N THR A 29 -1.74 14.17 18.38
CA THR A 29 -1.17 15.34 19.06
C THR A 29 0.03 14.93 19.90
N ALA A 30 0.93 15.87 20.15
CA ALA A 30 2.05 15.67 21.05
C ALA A 30 2.26 16.91 21.92
N VAL A 31 2.65 16.69 23.17
CA VAL A 31 3.08 17.73 24.12
C VAL A 31 4.53 17.44 24.49
N ARG A 32 5.38 18.48 24.48
CA ARG A 32 6.77 18.34 24.90
C ARG A 32 6.88 18.31 26.41
N GLU A 33 7.67 17.35 26.90
CA GLU A 33 8.08 17.26 28.29
C GLU A 33 9.60 17.07 28.37
N PRO A 34 10.23 17.28 29.51
CA PRO A 34 11.67 17.01 29.68
C PRO A 34 12.01 15.57 29.35
N GLY A 35 12.86 15.37 28.34
CA GLY A 35 13.35 14.05 27.88
C GLY A 35 12.43 13.29 26.93
N GLY A 36 11.27 13.89 26.49
CA GLY A 36 10.39 13.20 25.55
C GLY A 36 9.10 13.94 25.19
N LEU A 37 8.11 13.16 24.83
CA LEU A 37 6.79 13.61 24.37
C LEU A 37 5.68 12.85 25.08
N ARG A 38 4.57 13.52 25.37
CA ARG A 38 3.27 12.89 25.61
C ARG A 38 2.46 12.90 24.33
N ILE A 39 2.00 11.76 23.89
CA ILE A 39 1.23 11.66 22.65
C ILE A 39 -0.18 11.16 22.92
N SER A 40 -1.16 11.74 22.20
CA SER A 40 -2.55 11.28 22.23
C SER A 40 -3.10 11.28 20.80
N GLY A 41 -3.90 10.26 20.47
CA GLY A 41 -4.49 10.18 19.13
C GLY A 41 -5.19 8.87 18.82
N ARG A 42 -5.75 8.85 17.62
CA ARG A 42 -6.35 7.67 17.00
C ARG A 42 -5.70 7.47 15.64
N TRP A 43 -4.96 6.40 15.50
CA TRP A 43 -4.15 6.08 14.32
C TRP A 43 -4.78 4.92 13.56
N SER A 44 -5.69 5.25 12.64
CA SER A 44 -6.42 4.27 11.82
C SER A 44 -5.52 3.66 10.74
N TYR A 45 -5.95 2.52 10.23
CA TYR A 45 -5.25 1.77 9.18
C TYR A 45 -3.86 1.27 9.60
N ALA A 46 -3.68 0.91 10.87
CA ALA A 46 -2.46 0.33 11.38
C ALA A 46 -2.37 -1.17 11.03
N SER A 47 -2.08 -1.47 9.77
CA SER A 47 -2.04 -2.85 9.26
C SER A 47 -1.04 -3.70 10.05
N GLY A 48 -1.50 -4.88 10.51
CA GLY A 48 -0.70 -5.80 11.31
C GLY A 48 -0.56 -5.42 12.79
N CYS A 49 -1.31 -4.44 13.28
CA CYS A 49 -1.17 -3.93 14.66
C CYS A 49 -1.40 -4.99 15.75
N GLU A 50 -2.16 -6.05 15.47
CA GLU A 50 -2.35 -7.15 16.42
C GLU A 50 -1.12 -8.04 16.60
N LEU A 51 -0.20 -8.03 15.62
CA LEU A 51 1.04 -8.81 15.63
C LEU A 51 2.26 -7.93 15.91
N ALA A 52 2.12 -6.61 15.75
CA ALA A 52 3.24 -5.68 15.85
C ALA A 52 3.62 -5.41 17.31
N GLU A 53 4.92 -5.45 17.59
CA GLU A 53 5.47 -5.02 18.89
C GLU A 53 5.64 -3.50 18.95
N TRP A 54 5.83 -2.88 17.78
CA TRP A 54 6.07 -1.47 17.64
C TRP A 54 5.14 -0.85 16.59
N ALA A 55 4.79 0.40 16.83
CA ALA A 55 4.03 1.22 15.90
C ALA A 55 4.79 2.51 15.57
N ILE A 56 4.91 2.84 14.29
CA ILE A 56 5.30 4.18 13.85
C ILE A 56 4.02 4.99 13.73
N VAL A 57 3.85 5.97 14.60
CA VAL A 57 2.67 6.83 14.60
C VAL A 57 3.04 8.27 14.33
N SER A 58 2.25 8.94 13.49
CA SER A 58 2.42 10.35 13.16
C SER A 58 1.80 11.23 14.25
N VAL A 59 2.46 12.33 14.59
CA VAL A 59 1.99 13.32 15.55
C VAL A 59 2.25 14.75 15.06
N ARG A 60 1.56 15.71 15.63
CA ARG A 60 1.83 17.15 15.44
C ARG A 60 2.51 17.69 16.68
N LEU A 61 3.78 18.06 16.52
CA LEU A 61 4.54 18.75 17.58
C LEU A 61 4.12 20.21 17.65
N PRO A 62 3.89 20.77 18.85
CA PRO A 62 3.67 22.19 19.01
C PRO A 62 4.82 22.98 18.41
N GLY A 63 4.50 24.04 17.68
CA GLY A 63 5.50 24.97 17.16
C GLY A 63 6.08 25.82 18.30
N GLU A 64 7.37 26.10 18.24
CA GLU A 64 8.06 26.98 19.17
C GLU A 64 8.02 28.43 18.69
N GLY A 65 7.87 29.40 19.59
CA GLY A 65 7.91 30.81 19.23
C GLY A 65 6.81 31.27 18.30
N GLY A 66 5.59 30.70 18.40
CA GLY A 66 4.45 31.07 17.56
C GLY A 66 4.46 30.44 16.16
N ARG A 67 5.35 29.53 15.88
CA ARG A 67 5.35 28.75 14.63
C ARG A 67 4.20 27.74 14.60
N PRO A 68 3.67 27.39 13.42
CA PRO A 68 2.66 26.35 13.32
C PRO A 68 3.17 24.98 13.78
N PRO A 69 2.27 24.07 14.23
CA PRO A 69 2.63 22.72 14.59
C PRO A 69 3.32 21.99 13.41
N GLN A 70 4.36 21.23 13.71
CA GLN A 70 5.15 20.52 12.73
C GLN A 70 4.83 19.02 12.75
N PRO A 71 4.78 18.36 11.58
CA PRO A 71 4.63 16.93 11.52
C PRO A 71 5.87 16.23 12.10
N ALA A 72 5.64 15.19 12.87
CA ALA A 72 6.66 14.29 13.38
C ALA A 72 6.13 12.87 13.37
N ALA A 73 7.00 11.89 13.51
CA ALA A 73 6.61 10.52 13.79
C ALA A 73 7.45 9.97 14.95
N VAL A 74 6.90 8.99 15.65
CA VAL A 74 7.54 8.37 16.80
C VAL A 74 7.35 6.86 16.75
N PHE A 75 8.30 6.13 17.34
CA PHE A 75 8.11 4.74 17.71
C PHE A 75 7.39 4.65 19.05
N ALA A 76 6.24 4.00 19.07
CA ALA A 76 5.50 3.64 20.29
C ALA A 76 5.45 2.11 20.43
N ARG A 77 5.53 1.60 21.64
CA ARG A 77 5.23 0.20 21.90
C ARG A 77 3.73 -0.04 21.70
N THR A 78 3.35 -1.06 20.93
CA THR A 78 1.92 -1.37 20.72
C THR A 78 1.22 -1.74 22.02
N ARG A 79 1.93 -2.34 22.97
CA ARG A 79 1.39 -2.67 24.31
C ARG A 79 0.99 -1.45 25.14
N ASP A 80 1.51 -0.26 24.82
CA ASP A 80 1.19 1.01 25.49
C ASP A 80 0.01 1.72 24.80
N LEU A 81 -0.52 1.14 23.72
CA LEU A 81 -1.65 1.61 22.94
C LEU A 81 -2.81 0.63 23.07
N THR A 82 -4.03 1.12 22.87
CA THR A 82 -5.23 0.27 22.79
C THR A 82 -5.54 0.00 21.32
N ILE A 83 -5.91 -1.23 20.97
CA ILE A 83 -6.40 -1.59 19.65
C ILE A 83 -7.92 -1.50 19.66
N ASP A 84 -8.46 -0.53 18.92
CA ASP A 84 -9.89 -0.44 18.61
C ASP A 84 -10.16 -1.26 17.33
N ARG A 85 -10.86 -2.40 17.50
CA ARG A 85 -11.07 -3.39 16.44
C ARG A 85 -12.16 -2.98 15.47
N ASP A 86 -11.89 -1.97 14.66
CA ASP A 86 -12.81 -1.32 13.71
C ASP A 86 -12.55 -1.68 12.23
N TRP A 87 -11.67 -2.66 11.94
CA TRP A 87 -11.39 -3.12 10.58
C TRP A 87 -12.43 -4.14 10.10
N HIS A 88 -13.53 -3.65 9.51
CA HIS A 88 -14.66 -4.46 9.00
C HIS A 88 -14.78 -4.35 7.48
N MET A 89 -13.71 -4.66 6.75
CA MET A 89 -13.65 -4.50 5.29
C MET A 89 -14.03 -5.79 4.56
N ALA A 90 -14.56 -5.64 3.34
CA ALA A 90 -14.95 -6.78 2.50
C ALA A 90 -13.77 -7.62 2.00
N GLY A 91 -12.56 -7.06 1.98
CA GLY A 91 -11.31 -7.72 1.60
C GLY A 91 -10.16 -7.24 2.49
N LEU A 92 -9.00 -7.86 2.36
CA LEU A 92 -7.84 -7.64 3.22
C LEU A 92 -8.17 -7.78 4.71
N CYS A 93 -9.13 -8.65 5.05
CA CYS A 93 -9.57 -8.86 6.44
C CYS A 93 -8.40 -9.29 7.34
N GLY A 94 -7.51 -10.15 6.83
CA GLY A 94 -6.36 -10.66 7.57
C GLY A 94 -5.27 -9.63 7.88
N THR A 95 -5.35 -8.42 7.32
CA THR A 95 -4.38 -7.37 7.68
C THR A 95 -4.64 -6.77 9.05
N GLY A 96 -5.85 -6.95 9.61
CA GLY A 96 -6.22 -6.40 10.91
C GLY A 96 -5.87 -4.91 11.02
N SER A 97 -6.17 -4.13 9.96
CA SER A 97 -5.77 -2.71 9.88
C SER A 97 -6.61 -1.82 10.80
N HIS A 98 -6.66 -2.22 12.06
CA HIS A 98 -7.42 -1.56 13.12
C HIS A 98 -6.90 -0.17 13.46
N THR A 99 -7.60 0.52 14.34
CA THR A 99 -7.19 1.81 14.87
C THR A 99 -6.42 1.61 16.18
N LEU A 100 -5.19 2.14 16.23
CA LEU A 100 -4.44 2.29 17.46
C LEU A 100 -4.91 3.55 18.18
N VAL A 101 -5.10 3.47 19.50
CA VAL A 101 -5.54 4.58 20.36
C VAL A 101 -4.53 4.76 21.48
N GLY A 102 -4.03 5.98 21.62
CA GLY A 102 -3.18 6.40 22.73
C GLY A 102 -3.79 7.61 23.43
N ASP A 103 -3.73 7.63 24.75
CA ASP A 103 -4.11 8.74 25.57
C ASP A 103 -2.96 9.01 26.56
N ASP A 104 -2.32 10.16 26.40
CA ASP A 104 -1.21 10.62 27.22
C ASP A 104 -0.02 9.63 27.34
N VAL A 105 0.31 8.95 26.22
CA VAL A 105 1.38 7.95 26.18
C VAL A 105 2.74 8.61 26.14
N TRP A 106 3.63 8.21 27.05
CA TRP A 106 5.00 8.73 27.13
C TRP A 106 5.91 8.09 26.06
N ILE A 107 6.63 8.94 25.32
CA ILE A 107 7.60 8.56 24.29
C ILE A 107 8.91 9.30 24.56
N PRO A 108 10.03 8.61 24.79
CA PRO A 108 11.33 9.25 24.99
C PRO A 108 11.82 9.92 23.67
N ASP A 109 12.63 10.98 23.79
CA ASP A 109 13.19 11.69 22.64
C ASP A 109 13.99 10.77 21.71
N SER A 110 14.60 9.72 22.25
CA SER A 110 15.33 8.70 21.46
C SER A 110 14.42 7.91 20.48
N HIS A 111 13.10 7.89 20.71
CA HIS A 111 12.12 7.23 19.85
C HIS A 111 11.47 8.15 18.81
N ARG A 112 11.93 9.40 18.73
CA ARG A 112 11.46 10.32 17.70
C ARG A 112 12.16 10.05 16.36
N LEU A 113 11.37 10.01 15.30
CA LEU A 113 11.86 9.82 13.93
C LEU A 113 12.24 11.17 13.28
N ASP A 114 13.34 11.18 12.57
CA ASP A 114 13.73 12.29 11.70
C ASP A 114 12.99 12.17 10.36
N LEU A 115 11.81 12.79 10.25
CA LEU A 115 10.98 12.72 9.05
C LEU A 115 11.66 13.22 7.77
N PRO A 116 12.45 14.32 7.76
CA PRO A 116 13.21 14.73 6.57
C PRO A 116 14.16 13.65 6.10
N ARG A 117 14.81 12.95 7.02
CA ARG A 117 15.74 11.86 6.70
C ARG A 117 15.02 10.62 6.20
N ILE A 118 13.83 10.31 6.76
CA ILE A 118 12.96 9.24 6.28
C ILE A 118 12.43 9.54 4.89
N ALA A 119 11.92 10.74 4.65
CA ALA A 119 11.42 11.16 3.34
C ALA A 119 12.50 11.14 2.27
N ALA A 120 13.74 11.45 2.62
CA ALA A 120 14.89 11.32 1.73
C ALA A 120 15.27 9.85 1.44
N ALA A 121 15.07 8.94 2.42
CA ALA A 121 15.42 7.52 2.29
C ALA A 121 14.32 6.68 1.64
N LEU A 122 13.05 7.04 1.87
CA LEU A 122 11.87 6.33 1.37
C LEU A 122 11.13 7.24 0.37
N SER A 123 11.40 7.09 -0.91
CA SER A 123 10.53 7.76 -1.88
C SER A 123 9.10 7.22 -1.73
N ASN A 124 8.10 8.10 -1.78
CA ASN A 124 6.69 7.71 -1.75
C ASN A 124 6.34 6.65 -2.80
N ILE A 125 7.09 6.62 -3.89
CA ILE A 125 6.89 5.65 -4.96
C ILE A 125 7.39 4.25 -4.58
N ALA A 126 8.48 4.11 -3.82
CA ALA A 126 8.94 2.82 -3.31
C ALA A 126 7.91 2.19 -2.36
N ILE A 127 7.31 3.01 -1.48
CA ILE A 127 6.21 2.58 -0.61
C ILE A 127 5.01 2.13 -1.45
N ALA A 128 4.62 2.90 -2.46
CA ALA A 128 3.48 2.58 -3.31
C ALA A 128 3.69 1.28 -4.11
N VAL A 129 4.90 1.03 -4.61
CA VAL A 129 5.26 -0.25 -5.26
C VAL A 129 5.18 -1.41 -4.28
N GLY A 130 5.71 -1.25 -3.06
CA GLY A 130 5.63 -2.26 -2.00
C GLY A 130 4.19 -2.60 -1.63
N LEU A 131 3.27 -1.61 -1.62
CA LEU A 131 1.84 -1.82 -1.41
C LEU A 131 1.16 -2.49 -2.60
N PHE A 132 1.63 -2.27 -3.83
CA PHE A 132 1.05 -2.88 -5.02
C PHE A 132 1.48 -4.34 -5.23
N ALA A 133 2.69 -4.70 -4.85
CA ALA A 133 3.24 -6.05 -5.08
C ALA A 133 2.32 -7.19 -4.58
N PRO A 134 1.78 -7.19 -3.34
CA PRO A 134 0.84 -8.22 -2.90
C PRO A 134 -0.50 -8.18 -3.66
N LEU A 135 -0.93 -7.03 -4.15
CA LEU A 135 -2.13 -6.91 -4.96
C LEU A 135 -1.93 -7.51 -6.34
N TRP A 136 -0.77 -7.28 -6.97
CA TRP A 136 -0.40 -7.98 -8.20
C TRP A 136 -0.37 -9.49 -7.98
N GLY A 137 0.19 -9.95 -6.86
CA GLY A 137 0.19 -11.37 -6.47
C GLY A 137 -1.23 -11.95 -6.36
N ALA A 138 -2.18 -11.18 -5.83
CA ALA A 138 -3.59 -11.60 -5.79
C ALA A 138 -4.19 -11.72 -7.20
N ALA A 139 -3.90 -10.80 -8.11
CA ALA A 139 -4.36 -10.89 -9.51
C ALA A 139 -3.73 -12.10 -10.22
N ARG A 140 -2.46 -12.41 -9.95
CA ARG A 140 -1.79 -13.60 -10.48
C ARG A 140 -2.42 -14.89 -9.96
N GLY A 141 -2.66 -14.97 -8.63
CA GLY A 141 -3.34 -16.12 -8.03
C GLY A 141 -4.76 -16.33 -8.58
N ALA A 142 -5.48 -15.24 -8.87
CA ALA A 142 -6.79 -15.30 -9.52
C ALA A 142 -6.71 -15.91 -10.93
N LEU A 143 -5.68 -15.53 -11.72
CA LEU A 143 -5.43 -16.10 -13.04
C LEU A 143 -5.19 -17.61 -12.96
N ASP A 144 -4.33 -18.06 -12.01
CA ASP A 144 -4.00 -19.47 -11.84
C ASP A 144 -5.26 -20.28 -11.51
N VAL A 145 -6.14 -19.78 -10.62
CA VAL A 145 -7.45 -20.42 -10.31
C VAL A 145 -8.30 -20.59 -11.56
N VAL A 146 -8.40 -19.55 -12.40
CA VAL A 146 -9.25 -19.60 -13.60
C VAL A 146 -8.67 -20.54 -14.66
N VAL A 147 -7.35 -20.57 -14.85
CA VAL A 147 -6.68 -21.49 -15.77
C VAL A 147 -7.00 -22.94 -15.40
N ASP A 148 -6.90 -23.29 -14.11
CA ASP A 148 -7.19 -24.63 -13.61
C ASP A 148 -8.64 -25.07 -13.81
N VAL A 149 -9.57 -24.13 -13.76
CA VAL A 149 -11.02 -24.40 -13.89
C VAL A 149 -11.44 -24.51 -15.34
N LEU A 150 -10.89 -23.69 -16.25
CA LEU A 150 -11.34 -23.64 -17.65
C LEU A 150 -11.25 -24.98 -18.38
N ALA A 151 -10.23 -25.76 -18.13
CA ALA A 151 -10.00 -27.06 -18.74
C ALA A 151 -11.05 -28.13 -18.30
N LYS A 152 -11.64 -27.94 -17.12
CA LYS A 152 -12.54 -28.92 -16.50
C LYS A 152 -14.01 -28.53 -16.59
N ARG A 153 -14.29 -27.26 -16.85
CA ARG A 153 -15.64 -26.71 -16.82
C ARG A 153 -16.37 -26.89 -18.12
N THR A 154 -17.56 -27.46 -18.08
CA THR A 154 -18.47 -27.55 -19.23
C THR A 154 -18.78 -26.16 -19.76
N SER A 155 -18.70 -26.03 -21.08
CA SER A 155 -19.10 -24.77 -21.75
C SER A 155 -20.62 -24.59 -21.72
N PRO A 156 -21.13 -23.37 -21.49
CA PRO A 156 -22.53 -23.08 -21.70
C PRO A 156 -22.94 -23.10 -23.20
N ASN A 157 -21.96 -23.06 -24.10
CA ASN A 157 -22.18 -23.20 -25.55
C ASN A 157 -22.00 -24.67 -25.96
N PRO A 158 -23.07 -25.37 -26.42
CA PRO A 158 -23.01 -26.79 -26.80
C PRO A 158 -22.00 -27.11 -27.95
N ALA A 159 -21.59 -26.08 -28.70
CA ALA A 159 -20.58 -26.24 -29.74
C ALA A 159 -19.16 -26.55 -29.19
N HIS A 160 -18.94 -26.35 -27.90
CA HIS A 160 -17.66 -26.56 -27.23
C HIS A 160 -17.85 -27.46 -26.00
N PRO A 161 -17.16 -28.59 -25.87
CA PRO A 161 -17.27 -29.48 -24.71
C PRO A 161 -16.89 -28.80 -23.39
N THR A 162 -15.78 -28.03 -23.40
CA THR A 162 -15.30 -27.30 -22.24
C THR A 162 -15.15 -25.80 -22.55
N LEU A 163 -15.00 -24.98 -21.50
CA LEU A 163 -14.67 -23.56 -21.70
C LEU A 163 -13.30 -23.38 -22.39
N ALA A 164 -12.35 -24.29 -22.14
CA ALA A 164 -11.07 -24.26 -22.81
C ALA A 164 -11.17 -24.52 -24.32
N ASP A 165 -12.22 -25.13 -24.81
CA ASP A 165 -12.46 -25.34 -26.26
C ASP A 165 -13.05 -24.10 -26.93
N SER A 166 -13.62 -23.18 -26.16
CA SER A 166 -14.22 -21.94 -26.67
C SER A 166 -13.14 -20.94 -27.14
N PRO A 167 -13.14 -20.53 -28.41
CA PRO A 167 -12.21 -19.49 -28.89
C PRO A 167 -12.37 -18.16 -28.15
N GLY A 168 -13.60 -17.81 -27.75
CA GLY A 168 -13.90 -16.60 -26.98
C GLY A 168 -13.28 -16.66 -25.59
N ALA A 169 -13.42 -17.79 -24.88
CA ALA A 169 -12.84 -17.95 -23.55
C ALA A 169 -11.30 -17.90 -23.60
N ARG A 170 -10.68 -18.58 -24.57
CA ARG A 170 -9.21 -18.51 -24.77
C ARG A 170 -8.72 -17.10 -25.04
N ARG A 171 -9.43 -16.33 -25.86
CA ARG A 171 -9.11 -14.93 -26.14
C ARG A 171 -9.20 -14.07 -24.86
N ASN A 172 -10.28 -14.20 -24.10
CA ASN A 172 -10.48 -13.40 -22.88
C ASN A 172 -9.43 -13.75 -21.82
N LEU A 173 -9.11 -15.06 -21.67
CA LEU A 173 -8.02 -15.49 -20.80
C LEU A 173 -6.68 -14.89 -21.19
N ALA A 174 -6.35 -14.90 -22.49
CA ALA A 174 -5.09 -14.32 -22.98
C ALA A 174 -5.02 -12.81 -22.73
N VAL A 175 -6.14 -12.09 -22.89
CA VAL A 175 -6.21 -10.64 -22.60
C VAL A 175 -6.03 -10.38 -21.11
N ALA A 176 -6.70 -11.14 -20.23
CA ALA A 176 -6.55 -10.99 -18.79
C ALA A 176 -5.11 -11.29 -18.32
N ALA A 177 -4.51 -12.38 -18.81
CA ALA A 177 -3.12 -12.72 -18.53
C ALA A 177 -2.16 -11.61 -18.99
N HIS A 178 -2.35 -11.09 -20.20
CA HIS A 178 -1.50 -10.02 -20.75
C HIS A 178 -1.58 -8.72 -19.92
N LYS A 179 -2.77 -8.36 -19.41
CA LYS A 179 -2.93 -7.21 -18.49
C LYS A 179 -2.10 -7.41 -17.22
N ILE A 180 -2.16 -8.60 -16.59
CA ILE A 180 -1.41 -8.92 -15.38
C ILE A 180 0.10 -8.90 -15.65
N ASP A 181 0.56 -9.49 -16.74
CA ASP A 181 1.98 -9.48 -17.14
C ASP A 181 2.47 -8.06 -17.48
N THR A 182 1.61 -7.20 -18.02
CA THR A 182 1.96 -5.81 -18.30
C THR A 182 2.07 -5.01 -17.01
N ALA A 183 1.17 -5.24 -16.05
CA ALA A 183 1.24 -4.64 -14.72
C ALA A 183 2.52 -5.02 -13.98
N GLU A 184 2.97 -6.30 -14.09
CA GLU A 184 4.25 -6.76 -13.55
C GLU A 184 5.43 -5.99 -14.14
N ARG A 185 5.50 -5.90 -15.47
CA ARG A 185 6.59 -5.17 -16.14
C ARG A 185 6.65 -3.70 -15.71
N ARG A 186 5.49 -3.05 -15.54
CA ARG A 186 5.44 -1.67 -15.00
C ARG A 186 5.97 -1.62 -13.57
N MET A 187 5.51 -2.51 -12.70
CA MET A 187 5.94 -2.59 -11.30
C MET A 187 7.47 -2.78 -11.19
N LEU A 188 8.01 -3.74 -11.93
CA LEU A 188 9.46 -4.01 -11.96
C LEU A 188 10.25 -2.84 -12.56
N GLY A 189 9.72 -2.19 -13.60
CA GLY A 189 10.34 -1.00 -14.19
C GLY A 189 10.39 0.18 -13.21
N ILE A 190 9.36 0.37 -12.39
CA ILE A 190 9.34 1.39 -11.33
C ILE A 190 10.36 1.03 -10.25
N ALA A 191 10.38 -0.23 -9.80
CA ALA A 191 11.35 -0.69 -8.79
C ALA A 191 12.79 -0.47 -9.27
N ALA A 192 13.10 -0.84 -10.52
CA ALA A 192 14.42 -0.63 -11.11
C ALA A 192 14.81 0.86 -11.19
N ALA A 193 13.86 1.75 -11.50
CA ALA A 193 14.12 3.20 -11.51
C ALA A 193 14.44 3.75 -10.11
N VAL A 194 13.75 3.23 -9.08
CA VAL A 194 14.01 3.58 -7.69
C VAL A 194 15.39 3.05 -7.26
N ASP A 195 15.71 1.80 -7.57
CA ASP A 195 16.98 1.17 -7.20
C ASP A 195 18.19 1.81 -7.90
N ALA A 196 18.01 2.38 -9.10
CA ALA A 196 19.04 3.09 -9.82
C ALA A 196 19.35 4.49 -9.24
N THR A 197 18.50 5.01 -8.36
CA THR A 197 18.69 6.31 -7.72
C THR A 197 19.77 6.21 -6.65
N GLN A 198 20.82 7.06 -6.74
CA GLN A 198 21.92 7.03 -5.77
C GLN A 198 21.46 7.50 -4.37
N PRO A 199 22.11 7.02 -3.30
CA PRO A 199 21.82 7.51 -1.94
C PRO A 199 21.97 9.03 -1.85
N GLY A 200 20.89 9.71 -1.45
CA GLY A 200 20.84 11.18 -1.34
C GLY A 200 20.38 11.91 -2.61
N GLU A 201 20.22 11.21 -3.72
CA GLU A 201 19.57 11.75 -4.91
C GLU A 201 18.04 11.56 -4.83
N VAL A 202 17.32 12.46 -5.46
CA VAL A 202 15.85 12.39 -5.59
C VAL A 202 15.52 12.48 -7.08
N LEU A 203 14.72 11.54 -7.57
CA LEU A 203 14.17 11.62 -8.92
C LEU A 203 13.49 12.97 -9.14
N VAL A 204 13.66 13.59 -10.29
CA VAL A 204 12.97 14.84 -10.61
C VAL A 204 11.45 14.66 -10.57
N ALA A 205 10.72 15.71 -10.20
CA ALA A 205 9.27 15.64 -9.96
C ALA A 205 8.49 15.05 -11.14
N LYS A 206 8.82 15.45 -12.37
CA LYS A 206 8.19 14.94 -13.58
C LYS A 206 8.39 13.44 -13.77
N GLU A 207 9.57 12.91 -13.45
CA GLU A 207 9.85 11.47 -13.54
C GLU A 207 9.11 10.70 -12.44
N ARG A 208 9.07 11.22 -11.20
CA ARG A 208 8.27 10.62 -10.13
C ARG A 208 6.80 10.54 -10.52
N ALA A 209 6.23 11.62 -11.07
CA ALA A 209 4.85 11.64 -11.53
C ALA A 209 4.60 10.64 -12.65
N ARG A 210 5.52 10.51 -13.62
CA ARG A 210 5.45 9.53 -14.71
C ARG A 210 5.42 8.09 -14.16
N LEU A 211 6.31 7.77 -13.23
CA LEU A 211 6.36 6.44 -12.61
C LEU A 211 5.08 6.16 -11.80
N ARG A 212 4.51 7.16 -11.14
CA ARG A 212 3.21 7.01 -10.47
C ARG A 212 2.07 6.76 -11.45
N MET A 213 2.08 7.40 -12.63
CA MET A 213 1.13 7.10 -13.71
C MET A 213 1.25 5.65 -14.19
N ASP A 214 2.48 5.13 -14.32
CA ASP A 214 2.70 3.71 -14.64
C ASP A 214 2.11 2.79 -13.58
N LEU A 215 2.25 3.14 -12.29
CA LEU A 215 1.66 2.38 -11.20
C LEU A 215 0.11 2.41 -11.21
N ILE A 216 -0.49 3.56 -11.47
CA ILE A 216 -1.95 3.69 -11.63
C ILE A 216 -2.46 2.85 -12.80
N ALA A 217 -1.72 2.85 -13.92
CA ALA A 217 -2.05 2.00 -15.06
C ALA A 217 -2.00 0.52 -14.69
N ALA A 218 -0.96 0.08 -13.98
CA ALA A 218 -0.84 -1.30 -13.50
C ALA A 218 -1.99 -1.72 -12.58
N VAL A 219 -2.40 -0.85 -11.64
CA VAL A 219 -3.57 -1.07 -10.78
C VAL A 219 -4.85 -1.23 -11.59
N ARG A 220 -5.06 -0.38 -12.61
CA ARG A 220 -6.24 -0.45 -13.49
C ARG A 220 -6.24 -1.71 -14.36
N GLU A 221 -5.09 -2.10 -14.89
CA GLU A 221 -4.91 -3.33 -15.67
C GLU A 221 -5.26 -4.58 -14.87
N CYS A 222 -4.73 -4.71 -13.65
CA CYS A 222 -5.08 -5.82 -12.77
C CYS A 222 -6.56 -5.82 -12.36
N ARG A 223 -7.15 -4.66 -12.06
CA ARG A 223 -8.59 -4.56 -11.75
C ARG A 223 -9.44 -5.04 -12.91
N SER A 224 -9.13 -4.61 -14.12
CA SER A 224 -9.84 -5.04 -15.33
C SER A 224 -9.64 -6.54 -15.59
N ALA A 225 -8.43 -7.06 -15.40
CA ALA A 225 -8.16 -8.50 -15.55
C ALA A 225 -8.96 -9.35 -14.57
N LEU A 226 -9.12 -8.91 -13.32
CA LEU A 226 -9.91 -9.63 -12.31
C LEU A 226 -11.40 -9.70 -12.67
N GLU A 227 -11.97 -8.65 -13.27
CA GLU A 227 -13.34 -8.69 -13.79
C GLU A 227 -13.45 -9.67 -14.96
N ASP A 228 -12.52 -9.61 -15.93
CA ASP A 228 -12.47 -10.56 -17.06
C ASP A 228 -12.38 -12.03 -16.55
N LEU A 229 -11.60 -12.29 -15.50
CA LEU A 229 -11.44 -13.61 -14.89
C LEU A 229 -12.70 -14.07 -14.16
N LEU A 230 -13.43 -13.18 -13.48
CA LEU A 230 -14.71 -13.49 -12.87
C LEU A 230 -15.77 -13.82 -13.92
N ASP A 231 -15.83 -13.07 -15.02
CA ASP A 231 -16.73 -13.35 -16.14
C ASP A 231 -16.44 -14.74 -16.75
N LEU A 232 -15.18 -15.10 -16.92
CA LEU A 232 -14.77 -16.41 -17.39
C LEU A 232 -15.15 -17.54 -16.42
N HIS A 233 -14.95 -17.31 -15.13
CA HIS A 233 -15.30 -18.28 -14.10
C HIS A 233 -16.82 -18.35 -13.89
N GLY A 234 -17.56 -17.27 -14.07
CA GLY A 234 -18.99 -17.14 -13.82
C GLY A 234 -19.33 -17.10 -12.33
N SER A 235 -20.64 -17.14 -12.01
CA SER A 235 -21.18 -16.87 -10.67
C SER A 235 -20.59 -17.72 -9.54
N THR A 236 -20.17 -18.97 -9.83
CA THR A 236 -19.52 -19.83 -8.84
C THR A 236 -18.12 -19.33 -8.42
N GLY A 237 -17.52 -18.40 -9.16
CA GLY A 237 -16.32 -17.69 -8.76
C GLY A 237 -16.51 -16.77 -7.56
N LEU A 238 -17.79 -16.40 -7.30
CA LEU A 238 -18.19 -15.57 -6.16
C LEU A 238 -18.70 -16.38 -4.97
N ASP A 239 -18.69 -17.73 -5.03
CA ASP A 239 -18.95 -18.55 -3.87
C ASP A 239 -17.94 -18.26 -2.75
N SER A 240 -18.41 -18.18 -1.52
CA SER A 240 -17.57 -17.81 -0.36
C SER A 240 -16.40 -18.77 -0.11
N SER A 241 -16.51 -20.03 -0.55
CA SER A 241 -15.45 -21.04 -0.50
C SER A 241 -14.44 -20.94 -1.65
N ASN A 242 -14.78 -20.22 -2.74
CA ASN A 242 -13.92 -20.11 -3.90
C ASN A 242 -12.80 -19.07 -3.66
N PRO A 243 -11.51 -19.42 -3.88
CA PRO A 243 -10.41 -18.47 -3.67
C PRO A 243 -10.46 -17.26 -4.63
N LEU A 244 -11.09 -17.38 -5.79
CA LEU A 244 -11.17 -16.30 -6.77
C LEU A 244 -11.85 -15.04 -6.19
N GLN A 245 -13.00 -15.21 -5.48
CA GLN A 245 -13.68 -14.07 -4.85
C GLN A 245 -12.83 -13.42 -3.76
N ARG A 246 -11.99 -14.20 -3.05
CA ARG A 246 -11.10 -13.64 -2.05
C ARG A 246 -10.04 -12.75 -2.70
N TYR A 247 -9.36 -13.23 -3.74
CA TYR A 247 -8.39 -12.41 -4.49
C TYR A 247 -9.03 -11.13 -5.04
N TRP A 248 -10.22 -11.26 -5.61
CA TRP A 248 -10.97 -10.11 -6.14
C TRP A 248 -11.31 -9.10 -5.04
N ARG A 249 -11.84 -9.51 -3.89
CA ARG A 249 -12.17 -8.61 -2.77
C ARG A 249 -10.93 -7.97 -2.18
N ASP A 250 -9.87 -8.73 -1.97
CA ASP A 250 -8.62 -8.23 -1.42
C ASP A 250 -8.02 -7.17 -2.36
N PHE A 251 -8.00 -7.45 -3.65
CA PHE A 251 -7.58 -6.47 -4.66
C PHE A 251 -8.52 -5.25 -4.69
N ALA A 252 -9.84 -5.46 -4.62
CA ALA A 252 -10.81 -4.37 -4.66
C ALA A 252 -10.62 -3.38 -3.50
N VAL A 253 -10.30 -3.87 -2.30
CA VAL A 253 -9.99 -3.02 -1.14
C VAL A 253 -8.62 -2.38 -1.29
N GLY A 254 -7.57 -3.15 -1.49
CA GLY A 254 -6.19 -2.66 -1.51
C GLY A 254 -5.91 -1.67 -2.63
N SER A 255 -6.51 -1.89 -3.82
CA SER A 255 -6.35 -0.98 -4.98
C SER A 255 -7.02 0.39 -4.81
N ARG A 256 -7.69 0.63 -3.69
CA ARG A 256 -8.29 1.92 -3.30
C ARG A 256 -7.51 2.61 -2.18
N HIS A 257 -6.34 2.10 -1.85
CA HIS A 257 -5.42 2.79 -0.94
C HIS A 257 -5.09 4.20 -1.46
N VAL A 258 -4.86 5.16 -0.57
CA VAL A 258 -4.58 6.58 -0.93
C VAL A 258 -3.45 6.72 -1.94
N GLN A 259 -2.43 5.86 -1.89
CA GLN A 259 -1.32 5.84 -2.85
C GLN A 259 -1.76 5.55 -4.30
N PHE A 260 -2.95 4.99 -4.50
CA PHE A 260 -3.51 4.64 -5.82
C PHE A 260 -4.67 5.55 -6.24
N THR A 261 -4.77 6.74 -5.63
CA THR A 261 -5.79 7.74 -5.98
C THR A 261 -5.48 8.38 -7.33
N SER A 262 -6.08 7.84 -8.38
CA SER A 262 -5.69 8.13 -9.77
C SER A 262 -5.83 9.60 -10.16
N HIS A 263 -6.94 10.26 -9.79
CA HIS A 263 -7.18 11.66 -10.16
C HIS A 263 -6.11 12.62 -9.59
N VAL A 264 -5.58 12.33 -8.41
CA VAL A 264 -4.49 13.12 -7.82
C VAL A 264 -3.20 12.96 -8.61
N VAL A 265 -2.84 11.72 -8.96
CA VAL A 265 -1.63 11.43 -9.75
C VAL A 265 -1.73 11.99 -11.16
N GLU A 266 -2.91 11.89 -11.77
CA GLU A 266 -3.19 12.41 -13.11
C GLU A 266 -3.09 13.94 -13.15
N GLU A 267 -3.60 14.63 -12.13
CA GLU A 267 -3.49 16.08 -11.97
C GLU A 267 -2.04 16.52 -11.83
N ASP A 268 -1.29 15.93 -10.90
CA ASP A 268 0.12 16.21 -10.68
C ASP A 268 0.93 16.06 -11.97
N TYR A 269 0.74 14.95 -12.68
CA TYR A 269 1.46 14.70 -13.92
C TYR A 269 1.07 15.68 -15.02
N GLY A 270 -0.22 16.01 -15.15
CA GLY A 270 -0.72 16.98 -16.14
C GLY A 270 -0.12 18.37 -15.94
N VAL A 271 -0.05 18.84 -14.70
CA VAL A 271 0.56 20.13 -14.32
C VAL A 271 2.04 20.17 -14.68
N LEU A 272 2.79 19.10 -14.35
CA LEU A 272 4.22 19.00 -14.68
C LEU A 272 4.51 18.87 -16.17
N LEU A 273 3.60 18.30 -16.96
CA LEU A 273 3.70 18.28 -18.43
C LEU A 273 3.57 19.69 -19.04
N LEU A 274 2.81 20.58 -18.40
CA LEU A 274 2.66 21.98 -18.83
C LEU A 274 3.84 22.88 -18.39
N GLY A 275 4.85 22.30 -17.70
CA GLY A 275 6.04 23.04 -17.24
C GLY A 275 5.80 23.86 -15.96
N ILE A 276 4.78 23.52 -15.20
CA ILE A 276 4.55 24.08 -13.87
C ILE A 276 5.33 23.21 -12.87
N ASP A 277 6.27 23.82 -12.15
CA ASP A 277 7.28 23.08 -11.38
C ASP A 277 6.76 22.44 -10.08
N GLU A 278 5.62 22.88 -9.56
CA GLU A 278 5.04 22.35 -8.32
C GLU A 278 3.81 21.47 -8.59
N ALA A 279 3.87 20.24 -8.12
CA ALA A 279 2.73 19.34 -8.13
C ALA A 279 1.74 19.73 -7.01
N PRO A 280 0.43 19.92 -7.32
CA PRO A 280 -0.54 20.44 -6.34
C PRO A 280 -0.74 19.55 -5.12
N SER A 281 -0.54 18.23 -5.25
CA SER A 281 -0.86 17.30 -4.17
C SER A 281 0.17 17.26 -3.03
N GLY A 282 1.41 17.67 -3.28
CA GLY A 282 2.52 17.45 -2.36
C GLY A 282 2.85 15.98 -2.09
N MET A 283 2.32 15.04 -2.88
CA MET A 283 2.51 13.60 -2.74
C MET A 283 3.66 13.04 -3.59
N LEU A 284 4.30 13.87 -4.38
CA LEU A 284 5.43 13.49 -5.25
C LEU A 284 6.77 13.47 -4.51
#